data_4b0fcead93e93cb042ddfa43973bcd80
#
_entry.id   4b0fcead93e93cb042ddfa43973bcd80
#
_cell.length_a   1.000
_cell.length_b   1.000
_cell.length_c   1.000
_cell.angle_alpha   90.00
_cell.angle_beta   90.00
_cell.angle_gamma   90.00
#
_symmetry.space_group_name_H-M   'P 1'
#
loop_
_entity.id
_entity.type
_entity.pdbx_description
1 polymer ?
#
loop_
_entity_poly.entity_id
_entity_poly.type
_entity_poly.pdbx_seq_one_letter_code
_entity_poly.pdbx_strand_id
1 'polypeptide(L)'
;MSTITYNKLVRDKIPDIISNDSNTEVIKLHRITNKDEFISVLIHKLIEETHELKEACLNDKSNVLNELADVHEVLNEILNQFGYSEDNLWEARRLKAEQKGLFKDKIYLESVQTHN
;
A
#
# COMPACT_ATOMS: atom_id res chain seq x y z
N MET A 1 31.22 -12.25 5.96
CA MET A 1 29.76 -12.22 5.80
C MET A 1 29.28 -10.78 5.85
N SER A 2 28.30 -10.46 5.04
CA SER A 2 27.65 -9.13 5.10
C SER A 2 26.19 -9.30 5.48
N THR A 3 25.66 -8.30 6.16
CA THR A 3 24.26 -8.26 6.57
C THR A 3 23.59 -7.07 5.91
N ILE A 4 22.43 -7.32 5.28
CA ILE A 4 21.56 -6.26 4.77
C ILE A 4 20.40 -6.14 5.73
N THR A 5 20.17 -4.93 6.24
CA THR A 5 19.08 -4.64 7.17
C THR A 5 17.93 -4.02 6.40
N TYR A 6 16.74 -4.62 6.45
CA TYR A 6 15.55 -4.13 5.76
C TYR A 6 14.56 -3.43 6.68
N ASN A 7 14.27 -4.01 7.85
CA ASN A 7 13.30 -3.48 8.83
C ASN A 7 12.00 -3.04 8.18
N LYS A 8 11.36 -3.96 7.45
CA LYS A 8 10.11 -3.67 6.74
C LYS A 8 9.15 -4.85 6.77
N LEU A 9 7.88 -4.54 6.63
CA LEU A 9 6.84 -5.54 6.45
C LEU A 9 7.01 -6.19 5.08
N VAL A 10 6.91 -7.53 5.05
CA VAL A 10 6.99 -8.29 3.80
C VAL A 10 5.78 -9.20 3.65
N ARG A 11 5.49 -9.62 2.41
CA ARG A 11 4.44 -10.59 2.13
C ARG A 11 4.79 -11.95 2.74
N ASP A 12 3.77 -12.74 3.05
CA ASP A 12 3.87 -13.97 3.84
C ASP A 12 4.86 -15.01 3.29
N LYS A 13 5.01 -15.06 1.97
CA LYS A 13 5.89 -16.07 1.33
C LYS A 13 7.32 -15.59 1.14
N ILE A 14 7.61 -14.32 1.40
CA ILE A 14 8.94 -13.75 1.18
C ILE A 14 10.02 -14.45 2.03
N PRO A 15 9.79 -14.73 3.33
CA PRO A 15 10.82 -15.45 4.11
C PRO A 15 11.24 -16.77 3.49
N ASP A 16 10.28 -17.56 3.00
CA ASP A 16 10.59 -18.86 2.35
C ASP A 16 11.35 -18.66 1.03
N ILE A 17 10.98 -17.65 0.24
CA ILE A 17 11.68 -17.34 -1.01
C ILE A 17 13.15 -16.99 -0.72
N ILE A 18 13.39 -16.15 0.29
CA ILE A 18 14.75 -15.78 0.69
C ILE A 18 15.52 -16.98 1.23
N SER A 19 14.88 -17.82 2.05
CA SER A 19 15.49 -19.03 2.64
C SER A 19 15.95 -20.03 1.58
N ASN A 20 15.25 -20.09 0.45
CA ASN A 20 15.58 -20.99 -0.64
C ASN A 20 16.73 -20.48 -1.54
N ASP A 21 17.16 -19.24 -1.34
CA ASP A 21 18.33 -18.70 -2.04
C ASP A 21 19.60 -19.34 -1.46
N SER A 22 20.43 -19.93 -2.32
CA SER A 22 21.66 -20.61 -1.91
C SER A 22 22.68 -19.70 -1.23
N ASN A 23 22.57 -18.38 -1.43
CA ASN A 23 23.47 -17.40 -0.81
C ASN A 23 23.01 -16.95 0.57
N THR A 24 21.78 -17.30 0.96
CA THR A 24 21.23 -16.89 2.26
C THR A 24 21.69 -17.84 3.35
N GLU A 25 22.33 -17.31 4.39
CA GLU A 25 22.77 -18.10 5.54
C GLU A 25 21.84 -17.93 6.74
N VAL A 26 21.46 -16.69 7.06
CA VAL A 26 20.62 -16.40 8.24
C VAL A 26 19.56 -15.37 7.87
N ILE A 27 18.31 -15.67 8.24
CA ILE A 27 17.21 -14.70 8.20
C ILE A 27 16.81 -14.41 9.63
N LYS A 28 16.69 -13.12 9.95
CA LYS A 28 16.11 -12.69 11.21
C LYS A 28 14.77 -12.03 10.94
N LEU A 29 13.71 -12.59 11.51
CA LEU A 29 12.36 -12.04 11.37
C LEU A 29 11.58 -12.21 12.67
N HIS A 30 10.50 -11.47 12.82
CA HIS A 30 9.53 -11.68 13.89
C HIS A 30 8.12 -11.36 13.37
N ARG A 31 7.11 -11.85 14.07
CA ARG A 31 5.71 -11.52 13.79
C ARG A 31 5.26 -10.40 14.69
N ILE A 32 4.54 -9.44 14.12
CA ILE A 32 3.96 -8.35 14.87
C ILE A 32 2.67 -8.86 15.51
N THR A 33 2.58 -8.83 16.83
CA THR A 33 1.44 -9.37 17.58
C THR A 33 0.50 -8.29 18.12
N ASN A 34 0.99 -7.05 18.27
CA ASN A 34 0.18 -5.92 18.71
C ASN A 34 -0.56 -5.32 17.50
N LYS A 35 -1.89 -5.20 17.62
CA LYS A 35 -2.74 -4.74 16.52
C LYS A 35 -2.43 -3.30 16.10
N ASP A 36 -2.27 -2.40 17.06
CA ASP A 36 -1.98 -0.99 16.76
C ASP A 36 -0.62 -0.82 16.11
N GLU A 37 0.36 -1.59 16.56
CA GLU A 37 1.68 -1.64 15.93
C GLU A 37 1.59 -2.14 14.48
N PHE A 38 0.81 -3.19 14.25
CA PHE A 38 0.63 -3.74 12.91
C PHE A 38 -0.03 -2.72 11.98
N ILE A 39 -1.07 -2.02 12.44
CA ILE A 39 -1.71 -0.95 11.66
C ILE A 39 -0.70 0.13 11.32
N SER A 40 0.12 0.57 12.27
CA SER A 40 1.17 1.56 12.04
C SER A 40 2.15 1.11 10.96
N VAL A 41 2.59 -0.14 11.01
CA VAL A 41 3.52 -0.72 10.03
C VAL A 41 2.86 -0.83 8.66
N LEU A 42 1.57 -1.16 8.59
CA LEU A 42 0.81 -1.18 7.33
C LEU A 42 0.75 0.21 6.70
N ILE A 43 0.54 1.26 7.50
CA ILE A 43 0.53 2.64 6.99
C ILE A 43 1.92 3.01 6.43
N HIS A 44 3.00 2.66 7.10
CA HIS A 44 4.35 2.86 6.58
C HIS A 44 4.56 2.10 5.27
N LYS A 45 4.06 0.87 5.18
CA LYS A 45 4.13 0.07 3.96
C LYS A 45 3.34 0.72 2.83
N LEU A 46 2.18 1.27 3.11
CA LEU A 46 1.37 1.99 2.13
C LEU A 46 2.14 3.19 1.56
N ILE A 47 2.80 3.96 2.41
CA ILE A 47 3.60 5.10 1.97
C ILE A 47 4.76 4.62 1.08
N GLU A 48 5.46 3.57 1.47
CA GLU A 48 6.52 2.94 0.67
C GLU A 48 6.01 2.55 -0.72
N GLU A 49 4.89 1.81 -0.78
CA GLU A 49 4.34 1.34 -2.04
C GLU A 49 3.81 2.47 -2.92
N THR A 50 3.26 3.54 -2.32
CA THR A 50 2.83 4.70 -3.11
C THR A 50 4.01 5.45 -3.71
N HIS A 51 5.17 5.50 -3.05
CA HIS A 51 6.40 6.04 -3.63
C HIS A 51 6.87 5.22 -4.83
N GLU A 52 6.82 3.89 -4.73
CA GLU A 52 7.18 3.01 -5.83
C GLU A 52 6.21 3.14 -7.01
N LEU A 53 4.91 3.30 -6.71
CA LEU A 53 3.91 3.57 -7.75
C LEU A 53 4.19 4.90 -8.45
N LYS A 54 4.51 5.94 -7.72
CA LYS A 54 4.87 7.25 -8.28
C LYS A 54 6.05 7.11 -9.23
N GLU A 55 7.09 6.41 -8.79
CA GLU A 55 8.30 6.19 -9.60
C GLU A 55 7.96 5.43 -10.89
N ALA A 56 7.14 4.40 -10.81
CA ALA A 56 6.70 3.65 -11.97
C ALA A 56 5.91 4.52 -12.95
N CYS A 57 4.99 5.34 -12.47
CA CYS A 57 4.20 6.24 -13.31
C CYS A 57 5.07 7.25 -14.06
N LEU A 58 6.18 7.69 -13.48
CA LEU A 58 7.07 8.68 -14.07
C LEU A 58 8.14 8.06 -14.96
N ASN A 59 8.70 6.92 -14.57
CA ASN A 59 9.94 6.40 -15.17
C ASN A 59 9.87 4.97 -15.68
N ASP A 60 8.83 4.19 -15.32
CA ASP A 60 8.72 2.79 -15.76
C ASP A 60 7.25 2.39 -15.89
N LYS A 61 6.63 2.87 -16.94
CA LYS A 61 5.18 2.70 -17.14
C LYS A 61 4.75 1.24 -17.29
N SER A 62 5.64 0.37 -17.74
CA SER A 62 5.33 -1.06 -17.86
C SER A 62 5.14 -1.74 -16.50
N ASN A 63 5.62 -1.13 -15.42
CA ASN A 63 5.52 -1.66 -14.07
C ASN A 63 4.36 -1.06 -13.23
N VAL A 64 3.56 -0.16 -13.80
CA VAL A 64 2.48 0.54 -13.07
C VAL A 64 1.45 -0.43 -12.52
N LEU A 65 1.00 -1.39 -13.31
CA LEU A 65 -0.01 -2.36 -12.86
C LEU A 65 0.51 -3.19 -11.67
N ASN A 66 1.78 -3.58 -11.73
CA ASN A 66 2.43 -4.34 -10.68
C ASN A 66 2.46 -3.53 -9.37
N GLU A 67 2.82 -2.26 -9.45
CA GLU A 67 2.86 -1.38 -8.27
C GLU A 67 1.45 -1.06 -7.75
N LEU A 68 0.46 -0.93 -8.62
CA LEU A 68 -0.94 -0.79 -8.20
C LEU A 68 -1.41 -2.02 -7.42
N ALA A 69 -1.01 -3.22 -7.84
CA ALA A 69 -1.34 -4.45 -7.13
C ALA A 69 -0.74 -4.46 -5.72
N ASP A 70 0.49 -3.97 -5.57
CA ASP A 70 1.14 -3.88 -4.26
C ASP A 70 0.42 -2.88 -3.34
N VAL A 71 0.05 -1.71 -3.85
CA VAL A 71 -0.74 -0.73 -3.10
C VAL A 71 -2.09 -1.32 -2.68
N HIS A 72 -2.77 -1.99 -3.61
CA HIS A 72 -4.09 -2.57 -3.37
C HIS A 72 -4.02 -3.64 -2.27
N GLU A 73 -2.97 -4.46 -2.25
CA GLU A 73 -2.81 -5.50 -1.25
C GLU A 73 -2.68 -4.91 0.16
N VAL A 74 -1.92 -3.83 0.30
CA VAL A 74 -1.80 -3.13 1.59
C VAL A 74 -3.14 -2.54 2.02
N LEU A 75 -3.87 -1.90 1.09
CA LEU A 75 -5.20 -1.37 1.37
C LEU A 75 -6.16 -2.46 1.84
N ASN A 76 -6.12 -3.63 1.20
CA ASN A 76 -6.95 -4.76 1.58
C ASN A 76 -6.67 -5.23 3.00
N GLU A 77 -5.41 -5.30 3.39
CA GLU A 77 -5.06 -5.70 4.76
C GLU A 77 -5.50 -4.65 5.79
N ILE A 78 -5.43 -3.37 5.45
CA ILE A 78 -5.96 -2.30 6.31
C ILE A 78 -7.47 -2.48 6.50
N LEU A 79 -8.22 -2.76 5.42
CA LEU A 79 -9.65 -3.08 5.52
C LEU A 79 -9.90 -4.20 6.53
N ASN A 80 -9.13 -5.29 6.41
CA ASN A 80 -9.27 -6.46 7.27
C ASN A 80 -9.03 -6.11 8.74
N GLN A 81 -8.05 -5.26 9.04
CA GLN A 81 -7.73 -4.86 10.41
C GLN A 81 -8.86 -4.07 11.06
N PHE A 82 -9.65 -3.34 10.27
CA PHE A 82 -10.80 -2.58 10.77
C PHE A 82 -12.13 -3.31 10.63
N GLY A 83 -12.10 -4.58 10.21
CA GLY A 83 -13.31 -5.40 10.12
C GLY A 83 -14.19 -5.10 8.92
N TYR A 84 -13.68 -4.43 7.90
CA TYR A 84 -14.41 -4.13 6.68
C TYR A 84 -14.10 -5.13 5.59
N SER A 85 -15.09 -5.36 4.72
CA SER A 85 -14.94 -6.17 3.50
C SER A 85 -14.63 -5.29 2.29
N GLU A 86 -14.22 -5.93 1.19
CA GLU A 86 -14.09 -5.24 -0.09
C GLU A 86 -15.42 -4.68 -0.56
N ASP A 87 -16.54 -5.38 -0.30
CA ASP A 87 -17.88 -4.88 -0.63
C ASP A 87 -18.21 -3.60 0.13
N ASN A 88 -17.81 -3.50 1.40
CA ASN A 88 -17.95 -2.25 2.17
C ASN A 88 -17.20 -1.10 1.52
N LEU A 89 -15.96 -1.34 1.08
CA LEU A 89 -15.16 -0.33 0.42
C LEU A 89 -15.77 0.08 -0.92
N TRP A 90 -16.23 -0.90 -1.70
CA TRP A 90 -16.88 -0.64 -2.98
C TRP A 90 -18.10 0.26 -2.81
N GLU A 91 -18.95 -0.04 -1.82
CA GLU A 91 -20.14 0.76 -1.54
C GLU A 91 -19.78 2.19 -1.10
N ALA A 92 -18.76 2.35 -0.26
CA ALA A 92 -18.29 3.67 0.15
C ALA A 92 -17.77 4.48 -1.04
N ARG A 93 -17.03 3.83 -1.95
CA ARG A 93 -16.56 4.47 -3.18
C ARG A 93 -17.71 4.88 -4.08
N ARG A 94 -18.71 4.00 -4.23
CA ARG A 94 -19.89 4.27 -5.05
C ARG A 94 -20.65 5.51 -4.54
N LEU A 95 -20.86 5.59 -3.24
CA LEU A 95 -21.56 6.74 -2.62
C LEU A 95 -20.77 8.04 -2.81
N LYS A 96 -19.46 8.00 -2.65
CA LYS A 96 -18.61 9.19 -2.88
C LYS A 96 -18.63 9.62 -4.34
N ALA A 97 -18.61 8.69 -5.27
CA ALA A 97 -18.70 8.97 -6.70
C ALA A 97 -20.04 9.61 -7.06
N GLU A 98 -21.12 9.14 -6.45
CA GLU A 98 -22.46 9.69 -6.64
C GLU A 98 -22.57 11.12 -6.12
N GLN A 99 -21.98 11.41 -4.95
CA GLN A 99 -22.05 12.70 -4.31
C GLN A 99 -21.09 13.75 -4.86
N LYS A 100 -19.88 13.31 -5.20
CA LYS A 100 -18.77 14.22 -5.53
C LYS A 100 -18.18 13.99 -6.92
N GLY A 101 -18.58 12.94 -7.61
CA GLY A 101 -18.03 12.58 -8.91
C GLY A 101 -16.71 11.82 -8.81
N LEU A 102 -16.07 11.68 -9.95
CA LEU A 102 -14.78 11.01 -10.10
C LEU A 102 -13.71 12.06 -10.43
N PHE A 103 -12.60 11.61 -11.03
CA PHE A 103 -11.51 12.50 -11.43
C PHE A 103 -11.37 12.63 -12.95
N LYS A 104 -12.34 12.17 -13.71
CA LYS A 104 -12.25 12.11 -15.18
C LYS A 104 -12.23 13.47 -15.86
N ASP A 105 -12.83 14.48 -15.21
CA ASP A 105 -12.89 15.84 -15.79
C ASP A 105 -11.59 16.62 -15.59
N LYS A 106 -10.61 16.05 -14.87
CA LYS A 106 -9.27 16.63 -14.72
C LYS A 106 -9.27 18.01 -14.07
N ILE A 107 -10.20 18.25 -13.13
CA ILE A 107 -10.38 19.54 -12.47
C ILE A 107 -9.34 19.71 -11.37
N TYR A 108 -8.56 20.78 -11.47
CA TYR A 108 -7.63 21.18 -10.43
C TYR A 108 -8.13 22.47 -9.81
N LEU A 109 -8.61 22.42 -8.57
CA LEU A 109 -9.16 23.57 -7.87
C LEU A 109 -8.01 24.46 -7.38
N GLU A 110 -7.92 25.66 -7.93
CA GLU A 110 -6.85 26.60 -7.56
C GLU A 110 -7.21 27.44 -6.34
N SER A 111 -8.40 28.02 -6.30
CA SER A 111 -8.81 28.88 -5.18
C SER A 111 -10.31 29.04 -5.14
N VAL A 112 -10.81 29.48 -3.99
CA VAL A 112 -12.19 29.89 -3.80
C VAL A 112 -12.18 31.21 -3.05
N GLN A 113 -12.94 32.17 -3.56
CA GLN A 113 -13.13 33.45 -2.89
C GLN A 113 -14.57 33.53 -2.38
N THR A 114 -14.74 33.80 -1.09
CA THR A 114 -16.05 33.85 -0.46
C THR A 114 -16.44 35.31 -0.16
N HIS A 115 -17.74 35.57 -0.12
CA HIS A 115 -18.28 36.86 0.33
C HIS A 115 -18.23 36.95 1.85
N ASN A 116 -17.84 38.08 2.36
CA ASN A 116 -17.84 38.34 3.80
C ASN A 116 -19.15 38.98 4.25
#